data_6ace36de3cccf0550b325645f44e1b14
#
_entry.id   6ace36de3cccf0550b325645f44e1b14
#
_cell.length_a   1.000
_cell.length_b   1.000
_cell.length_c   1.000
_cell.angle_alpha   90.00
_cell.angle_beta   90.00
_cell.angle_gamma   90.00
#
_symmetry.space_group_name_H-M   'P 1'
#
loop_
_entity.id
_entity.type
_entity.pdbx_description
1 polymer ?
#
loop_
_entity_poly.entity_id
_entity_poly.type
_entity_poly.pdbx_seq_one_letter_code
_entity_poly.pdbx_strand_id
1 'polypeptide(L)'
;MKRFAIYFFYDQDGIVDDYNIYMLEDLKKNIDHLMVVSNGPLNEEGYKKFTKVSDEIFERDNKGFDVWAYKEGILKAGWNLLEQYDELILLNFTNFGPIYPFKDMFDEMDTYQVDFWGITEHYGHDFDPYNRCKYGYIPRHIQSSFIAIRNGMIKSRDFHDYWEKMPEIKDYADAICLHEAIFTEDFTRKGYTSRVYVQTQDLKDYSDYPLMLYPVELISNRKCPIFKRKTFFNLYEEFLDISCGQTGIELYEYLKDRTDYNLDMVWENILRTANMADIKDRMQLNYVLPVDFRKENLYPRKRIALFMHIYNIDLISYCRRYAEF
;
A
#
# COMPACT_ATOMS: atom_id res chain seq x y z
N MET A 1 11.02 0.74 22.48
CA MET A 1 10.94 2.17 22.10
C MET A 1 9.52 2.67 22.24
N LYS A 2 9.34 3.94 22.64
CA LYS A 2 8.03 4.60 22.69
C LYS A 2 7.71 5.18 21.30
N ARG A 3 6.62 4.72 20.67
CA ARG A 3 6.30 5.03 19.27
C ARG A 3 4.96 5.76 19.13
N PHE A 4 4.95 6.80 18.30
CA PHE A 4 3.75 7.50 17.83
C PHE A 4 3.54 7.18 16.35
N ALA A 5 2.36 6.72 15.95
CA ALA A 5 2.04 6.44 14.56
C ALA A 5 0.93 7.36 14.04
N ILE A 6 1.11 7.84 12.81
CA ILE A 6 0.09 8.54 12.03
C ILE A 6 -0.26 7.64 10.84
N TYR A 7 -1.50 7.15 10.83
CA TYR A 7 -2.05 6.34 9.75
C TYR A 7 -2.93 7.19 8.84
N PHE A 8 -2.49 7.39 7.61
CA PHE A 8 -3.30 8.05 6.60
C PHE A 8 -4.30 7.08 5.97
N PHE A 9 -5.56 7.52 5.92
CA PHE A 9 -6.66 6.80 5.29
C PHE A 9 -7.45 7.68 4.33
N TYR A 10 -7.90 7.09 3.24
CA TYR A 10 -8.87 7.68 2.32
C TYR A 10 -9.76 6.60 1.70
N ASP A 11 -11.04 6.87 1.72
CA ASP A 11 -12.05 6.13 0.96
C ASP A 11 -13.15 7.10 0.52
N GLN A 12 -13.63 6.98 -0.70
CA GLN A 12 -14.61 7.91 -1.27
C GLN A 12 -15.92 7.93 -0.47
N ASP A 13 -16.33 6.78 0.07
CA ASP A 13 -17.59 6.59 0.80
C ASP A 13 -17.36 6.48 2.32
N GLY A 14 -16.13 6.69 2.78
CA GLY A 14 -15.74 6.58 4.18
C GLY A 14 -15.82 5.16 4.74
N ILE A 15 -15.76 4.15 3.87
CA ILE A 15 -15.83 2.73 4.24
C ILE A 15 -14.44 2.23 4.64
N VAL A 16 -14.35 1.61 5.81
CA VAL A 16 -13.12 1.00 6.33
C VAL A 16 -13.21 -0.51 6.14
N ASP A 17 -12.49 -1.03 5.14
CA ASP A 17 -12.37 -2.46 4.89
C ASP A 17 -11.50 -3.14 5.95
N ASP A 18 -11.71 -4.43 6.19
CA ASP A 18 -11.13 -5.17 7.29
C ASP A 18 -9.59 -5.28 7.26
N TYR A 19 -8.98 -5.21 6.07
CA TYR A 19 -7.51 -5.22 5.97
C TYR A 19 -6.85 -4.04 6.70
N ASN A 20 -7.51 -2.87 6.78
CA ASN A 20 -7.01 -1.72 7.54
C ASN A 20 -6.96 -2.05 9.03
N ILE A 21 -8.04 -2.65 9.54
CA ILE A 21 -8.14 -3.01 10.95
C ILE A 21 -7.12 -4.10 11.28
N TYR A 22 -7.01 -5.13 10.44
CA TYR A 22 -6.04 -6.21 10.60
C TYR A 22 -4.59 -5.68 10.69
N MET A 23 -4.22 -4.74 9.81
CA MET A 23 -2.91 -4.10 9.83
C MET A 23 -2.70 -3.29 11.12
N LEU A 24 -3.68 -2.49 11.50
CA LEU A 24 -3.56 -1.60 12.66
C LEU A 24 -3.61 -2.35 13.99
N GLU A 25 -4.33 -3.46 14.09
CA GLU A 25 -4.31 -4.34 15.27
C GLU A 25 -2.92 -4.95 15.51
N ASP A 26 -2.20 -5.32 14.46
CA ASP A 26 -0.83 -5.81 14.63
C ASP A 26 0.15 -4.67 14.92
N LEU A 27 0.01 -3.54 14.23
CA LEU A 27 0.82 -2.35 14.48
C LEU A 27 0.68 -1.87 15.93
N LYS A 28 -0.55 -1.86 16.47
CA LYS A 28 -0.87 -1.39 17.83
C LYS A 28 -0.14 -2.16 18.93
N LYS A 29 0.27 -3.39 18.68
CA LYS A 29 1.08 -4.19 19.62
C LYS A 29 2.50 -3.63 19.81
N ASN A 30 2.95 -2.74 18.91
CA ASN A 30 4.32 -2.26 18.83
C ASN A 30 4.45 -0.74 19.00
N ILE A 31 3.34 -0.04 19.21
CA ILE A 31 3.28 1.42 19.32
C ILE A 31 2.48 1.85 20.54
N ASP A 32 2.72 3.06 21.03
CA ASP A 32 2.07 3.60 22.22
C ASP A 32 0.89 4.52 21.88
N HIS A 33 0.92 5.15 20.71
CA HIS A 33 -0.16 6.04 20.26
C HIS A 33 -0.39 5.89 18.76
N LEU A 34 -1.66 5.78 18.36
CA LEU A 34 -2.10 5.72 16.98
C LEU A 34 -3.10 6.82 16.68
N MET A 35 -2.72 7.75 15.81
CA MET A 35 -3.61 8.74 15.21
C MET A 35 -3.99 8.28 13.81
N VAL A 36 -5.28 8.13 13.54
CA VAL A 36 -5.82 7.95 12.19
C VAL A 36 -6.15 9.31 11.60
N VAL A 37 -5.60 9.62 10.43
CA VAL A 37 -5.92 10.84 9.66
C VAL A 37 -6.71 10.44 8.42
N SER A 38 -7.99 10.77 8.38
CA SER A 38 -8.88 10.46 7.26
C SER A 38 -9.06 11.67 6.35
N ASN A 39 -8.74 11.51 5.06
CA ASN A 39 -9.11 12.48 4.03
C ASN A 39 -10.58 12.27 3.65
N GLY A 40 -11.45 13.11 4.20
CA GLY A 40 -12.90 13.00 4.09
C GLY A 40 -13.55 12.31 5.30
N PRO A 41 -14.87 12.43 5.40
CA PRO A 41 -15.63 11.87 6.50
C PRO A 41 -15.66 10.34 6.42
N LEU A 42 -15.57 9.69 7.57
CA LEU A 42 -15.84 8.27 7.70
C LEU A 42 -17.35 8.02 7.80
N ASN A 43 -17.83 6.90 7.29
CA ASN A 43 -19.19 6.47 7.61
C ASN A 43 -19.24 5.97 9.06
N GLU A 44 -20.47 5.76 9.59
CA GLU A 44 -20.67 5.39 11.00
C GLU A 44 -19.94 4.08 11.38
N GLU A 45 -19.94 3.10 10.49
CA GLU A 45 -19.27 1.81 10.71
C GLU A 45 -17.75 1.95 10.64
N GLY A 46 -17.23 2.66 9.66
CA GLY A 46 -15.79 2.95 9.52
C GLY A 46 -15.24 3.70 10.73
N TYR A 47 -15.97 4.71 11.20
CA TYR A 47 -15.61 5.42 12.41
C TYR A 47 -15.56 4.50 13.63
N LYS A 48 -16.57 3.62 13.81
CA LYS A 48 -16.61 2.62 14.88
C LYS A 48 -15.45 1.61 14.77
N LYS A 49 -15.10 1.19 13.56
CA LYS A 49 -13.97 0.28 13.34
C LYS A 49 -12.65 0.94 13.80
N PHE A 50 -12.36 2.15 13.34
CA PHE A 50 -11.13 2.84 13.75
C PHE A 50 -11.08 3.19 15.24
N THR A 51 -12.21 3.57 15.87
CA THR A 51 -12.27 3.83 17.32
C THR A 51 -11.82 2.63 18.18
N LYS A 52 -11.92 1.41 17.66
CA LYS A 52 -11.48 0.21 18.40
C LYS A 52 -9.96 0.02 18.41
N VAL A 53 -9.27 0.54 17.41
CA VAL A 53 -7.84 0.28 17.19
C VAL A 53 -6.96 1.53 17.34
N SER A 54 -7.53 2.74 17.25
CA SER A 54 -6.79 4.00 17.34
C SER A 54 -7.09 4.75 18.64
N ASP A 55 -6.18 5.64 19.00
CA ASP A 55 -6.31 6.53 20.16
C ASP A 55 -6.92 7.88 19.77
N GLU A 56 -6.77 8.27 18.50
CA GLU A 56 -7.31 9.50 17.95
C GLU A 56 -7.71 9.32 16.48
N ILE A 57 -8.85 9.92 16.07
CA ILE A 57 -9.30 10.02 14.69
C ILE A 57 -9.38 11.51 14.33
N PHE A 58 -8.73 11.87 13.23
CA PHE A 58 -8.72 13.22 12.68
C PHE A 58 -9.24 13.20 11.26
N GLU A 59 -10.50 13.61 11.07
CA GLU A 59 -11.10 13.80 9.75
C GLU A 59 -10.74 15.18 9.20
N ARG A 60 -10.36 15.25 7.94
CA ARG A 60 -9.96 16.48 7.26
C ARG A 60 -10.44 16.50 5.80
N ASP A 61 -10.37 17.65 5.16
CA ASP A 61 -10.67 17.76 3.73
C ASP A 61 -9.76 16.85 2.89
N ASN A 62 -10.31 16.23 1.84
CA ASN A 62 -9.52 15.42 0.91
C ASN A 62 -8.67 16.31 -0.01
N LYS A 63 -7.48 16.70 0.48
CA LYS A 63 -6.51 17.53 -0.24
C LYS A 63 -5.09 17.04 0.03
N GLY A 64 -4.21 17.15 -0.98
CA GLY A 64 -2.76 16.95 -0.80
C GLY A 64 -2.32 15.54 -0.47
N PHE A 65 -3.16 14.54 -0.78
CA PHE A 65 -2.86 13.10 -0.63
C PHE A 65 -2.41 12.71 0.81
N ASP A 66 -1.56 11.70 0.92
CA ASP A 66 -0.94 11.27 2.17
C ASP A 66 0.03 12.32 2.73
N VAL A 67 0.72 13.03 1.87
CA VAL A 67 1.71 14.06 2.24
C VAL A 67 1.11 15.12 3.17
N TRP A 68 -0.06 15.65 2.79
CA TRP A 68 -0.72 16.66 3.62
C TRP A 68 -1.45 16.05 4.81
N ALA A 69 -1.89 14.82 4.70
CA ALA A 69 -2.42 14.10 5.86
C ALA A 69 -1.34 13.92 6.93
N TYR A 70 -0.12 13.55 6.54
CA TYR A 70 1.02 13.49 7.46
C TYR A 70 1.36 14.86 8.03
N LYS A 71 1.47 15.89 7.17
CA LYS A 71 1.73 17.27 7.62
C LYS A 71 0.72 17.71 8.67
N GLU A 72 -0.57 17.62 8.36
CA GLU A 72 -1.61 18.10 9.27
C GLU A 72 -1.70 17.23 10.54
N GLY A 73 -1.48 15.92 10.44
CA GLY A 73 -1.39 15.02 11.60
C GLY A 73 -0.22 15.39 12.53
N ILE A 74 0.95 15.65 11.97
CA ILE A 74 2.14 16.11 12.71
C ILE A 74 1.87 17.45 13.40
N LEU A 75 1.35 18.44 12.67
CA LEU A 75 1.06 19.75 13.21
C LEU A 75 -0.05 19.71 14.27
N LYS A 76 -1.05 18.84 14.10
CA LYS A 76 -2.12 18.63 15.08
C LYS A 76 -1.59 17.99 16.38
N ALA A 77 -0.75 16.97 16.27
CA ALA A 77 -0.09 16.37 17.42
C ALA A 77 0.84 17.38 18.13
N GLY A 78 1.52 18.21 17.34
CA GLY A 78 2.44 19.25 17.80
C GLY A 78 3.80 18.71 18.23
N TRP A 79 4.84 19.51 17.99
CA TRP A 79 6.23 19.13 18.23
C TRP A 79 6.50 18.74 19.68
N ASN A 80 5.96 19.48 20.65
CA ASN A 80 6.14 19.20 22.07
C ASN A 80 5.68 17.79 22.49
N LEU A 81 4.66 17.24 21.84
CA LEU A 81 4.22 15.86 22.07
C LEU A 81 5.11 14.87 21.34
N LEU A 82 5.35 15.08 20.04
CA LEU A 82 6.10 14.16 19.21
C LEU A 82 7.55 13.97 19.69
N GLU A 83 8.18 15.03 20.19
CA GLU A 83 9.54 14.98 20.76
C GLU A 83 9.67 14.11 22.02
N GLN A 84 8.56 13.69 22.64
CA GLN A 84 8.53 12.77 23.78
C GLN A 84 8.54 11.28 23.37
N TYR A 85 8.43 11.00 22.09
CA TYR A 85 8.48 9.66 21.54
C TYR A 85 9.87 9.35 20.97
N ASP A 86 10.27 8.08 21.04
CA ASP A 86 11.53 7.62 20.48
C ASP A 86 11.47 7.56 18.96
N GLU A 87 10.25 7.35 18.42
CA GLU A 87 10.02 7.18 16.99
C GLU A 87 8.64 7.68 16.58
N LEU A 88 8.58 8.40 15.44
CA LEU A 88 7.37 8.75 14.72
C LEU A 88 7.24 7.87 13.49
N ILE A 89 6.09 7.23 13.31
CA ILE A 89 5.79 6.38 12.17
C ILE A 89 4.72 7.04 11.31
N LEU A 90 5.02 7.22 10.03
CA LEU A 90 4.08 7.68 9.01
C LEU A 90 3.77 6.50 8.09
N LEU A 91 2.50 6.11 8.00
CA LEU A 91 2.09 5.00 7.14
C LEU A 91 0.71 5.22 6.53
N ASN A 92 0.41 4.51 5.43
CA ASN A 92 -0.83 4.70 4.72
C ASN A 92 -1.51 3.39 4.29
N PHE A 93 -2.77 3.52 3.86
CA PHE A 93 -3.69 2.44 3.49
C PHE A 93 -3.40 1.76 2.14
N THR A 94 -2.33 2.13 1.43
CA THR A 94 -2.06 1.64 0.07
C THR A 94 -1.43 0.26 0.00
N ASN A 95 -1.12 -0.33 1.14
CA ASN A 95 -0.58 -1.68 1.27
C ASN A 95 -1.58 -2.62 1.96
N PHE A 96 -1.51 -3.88 1.61
CA PHE A 96 -2.05 -5.00 2.40
C PHE A 96 -0.97 -5.58 3.31
N GLY A 97 -1.38 -6.32 4.32
CA GLY A 97 -0.52 -6.96 5.32
C GLY A 97 -1.05 -6.74 6.75
N PRO A 98 -0.28 -7.13 7.77
CA PRO A 98 1.03 -7.77 7.64
C PRO A 98 0.95 -9.27 7.35
N ILE A 99 1.89 -9.78 6.56
CA ILE A 99 2.08 -11.22 6.33
C ILE A 99 2.91 -11.84 7.47
N TYR A 100 3.88 -11.10 7.96
CA TYR A 100 4.69 -11.41 9.15
C TYR A 100 4.42 -10.35 10.20
N PRO A 101 4.40 -10.68 11.50
CA PRO A 101 4.19 -9.71 12.56
C PRO A 101 5.11 -8.51 12.43
N PHE A 102 4.59 -7.30 12.55
CA PHE A 102 5.43 -6.09 12.53
C PHE A 102 6.48 -6.09 13.65
N LYS A 103 6.24 -6.85 14.71
CA LYS A 103 7.20 -7.02 15.80
C LYS A 103 8.58 -7.46 15.29
N ASP A 104 8.65 -8.41 14.36
CA ASP A 104 9.92 -8.94 13.85
C ASP A 104 10.70 -7.83 13.13
N MET A 105 10.00 -7.00 12.36
CA MET A 105 10.57 -5.84 11.68
C MET A 105 11.06 -4.79 12.68
N PHE A 106 10.27 -4.45 13.69
CA PHE A 106 10.67 -3.48 14.70
C PHE A 106 11.84 -3.96 15.54
N ASP A 107 11.83 -5.22 15.97
CA ASP A 107 12.93 -5.81 16.72
C ASP A 107 14.26 -5.75 15.95
N GLU A 108 14.24 -6.02 14.65
CA GLU A 108 15.42 -5.92 13.81
C GLU A 108 15.85 -4.46 13.65
N MET A 109 14.94 -3.57 13.29
CA MET A 109 15.28 -2.17 13.03
C MET A 109 15.71 -1.41 14.28
N ASP A 110 15.30 -1.85 15.47
CA ASP A 110 15.75 -1.29 16.75
C ASP A 110 17.25 -1.57 17.03
N THR A 111 17.86 -2.53 16.35
CA THR A 111 19.30 -2.81 16.46
C THR A 111 20.19 -1.84 15.67
N TYR A 112 19.60 -1.10 14.70
CA TYR A 112 20.35 -0.18 13.85
C TYR A 112 20.30 1.25 14.37
N GLN A 113 21.45 1.92 14.31
CA GLN A 113 21.58 3.36 14.62
C GLN A 113 21.42 4.15 13.33
N VAL A 114 20.19 4.52 13.01
CA VAL A 114 19.83 5.35 11.85
C VAL A 114 18.84 6.44 12.27
N ASP A 115 18.79 7.53 11.52
CA ASP A 115 17.90 8.66 11.83
C ASP A 115 16.47 8.42 11.35
N PHE A 116 16.32 7.67 10.25
CA PHE A 116 15.02 7.24 9.76
C PHE A 116 15.13 5.95 8.95
N TRP A 117 14.01 5.27 8.79
CA TRP A 117 13.97 4.01 8.04
C TRP A 117 12.59 3.75 7.43
N GLY A 118 12.51 2.80 6.51
CA GLY A 118 11.27 2.33 5.90
C GLY A 118 11.28 0.85 5.63
N ILE A 119 10.18 0.32 5.09
CA ILE A 119 10.10 -1.11 4.79
C ILE A 119 10.84 -1.40 3.49
N THR A 120 10.54 -0.66 2.43
CA THR A 120 11.07 -0.87 1.08
C THR A 120 11.55 0.44 0.45
N GLU A 121 12.29 0.32 -0.64
CA GLU A 121 12.79 1.45 -1.41
C GLU A 121 12.43 1.35 -2.89
N HIS A 122 12.47 2.48 -3.57
CA HIS A 122 12.41 2.63 -5.00
C HIS A 122 13.78 3.13 -5.50
N TYR A 123 14.30 2.56 -6.59
CA TYR A 123 15.64 2.90 -7.07
C TYR A 123 15.70 4.19 -7.89
N GLY A 124 14.53 4.78 -8.15
CA GLY A 124 14.44 6.04 -8.89
C GLY A 124 14.67 5.86 -10.37
N HIS A 125 14.84 6.98 -11.07
CA HIS A 125 15.14 7.05 -12.50
C HIS A 125 16.19 8.12 -12.71
N ASP A 126 17.01 8.02 -13.73
CA ASP A 126 18.00 9.01 -14.12
C ASP A 126 17.41 10.25 -14.86
N PHE A 127 16.08 10.28 -14.99
CA PHE A 127 15.30 11.38 -15.55
C PHE A 127 14.10 11.70 -14.66
N ASP A 128 13.47 12.85 -14.90
CA ASP A 128 12.23 13.27 -14.26
C ASP A 128 11.04 13.12 -15.22
N PRO A 129 10.19 12.08 -15.06
CA PRO A 129 9.03 11.86 -15.93
C PRO A 129 7.94 12.93 -15.76
N TYR A 130 7.98 13.69 -14.68
CA TYR A 130 6.97 14.69 -14.34
C TYR A 130 7.41 16.12 -14.66
N ASN A 131 8.70 16.37 -14.95
CA ASN A 131 9.31 17.70 -15.13
C ASN A 131 9.06 18.66 -13.93
N ARG A 132 9.03 18.14 -12.71
CA ARG A 132 8.72 18.89 -11.48
C ARG A 132 9.68 18.63 -10.33
N CYS A 133 10.44 17.54 -10.39
CA CYS A 133 11.36 17.17 -9.32
C CYS A 133 12.56 18.11 -9.29
N LYS A 134 12.85 18.65 -8.11
CA LYS A 134 13.91 19.66 -7.93
C LYS A 134 15.31 19.20 -8.34
N TYR A 135 15.54 17.89 -8.42
CA TYR A 135 16.81 17.31 -8.82
C TYR A 135 16.95 17.08 -10.33
N GLY A 136 15.84 17.21 -11.10
CA GLY A 136 15.81 16.89 -12.53
C GLY A 136 15.82 15.39 -12.82
N TYR A 137 15.74 14.56 -11.79
CA TYR A 137 15.65 13.11 -11.85
C TYR A 137 14.88 12.61 -10.61
N ILE A 138 14.48 11.34 -10.60
CA ILE A 138 13.86 10.69 -9.42
C ILE A 138 14.97 10.03 -8.61
N PRO A 139 15.37 10.54 -7.43
CA PRO A 139 16.36 9.89 -6.57
C PRO A 139 15.90 8.52 -6.08
N ARG A 140 16.87 7.66 -5.71
CA ARG A 140 16.57 6.48 -4.88
C ARG A 140 15.98 6.95 -3.56
N HIS A 141 14.87 6.35 -3.15
CA HIS A 141 14.16 6.79 -1.95
C HIS A 141 13.44 5.66 -1.23
N ILE A 142 13.28 5.84 0.07
CA ILE A 142 12.37 5.04 0.89
C ILE A 142 10.93 5.38 0.48
N GLN A 143 10.09 4.36 0.29
CA GLN A 143 8.72 4.57 -0.10
C GLN A 143 7.88 5.17 1.03
N SER A 144 7.16 6.25 0.74
CA SER A 144 6.38 7.05 1.71
C SER A 144 5.22 6.29 2.36
N SER A 145 4.90 5.11 1.84
CA SER A 145 3.83 4.27 2.42
C SER A 145 4.15 3.73 3.82
N PHE A 146 5.42 3.75 4.23
CA PHE A 146 5.86 3.52 5.60
C PHE A 146 7.24 4.15 5.82
N ILE A 147 7.29 5.15 6.68
CA ILE A 147 8.55 5.79 7.11
C ILE A 147 8.51 5.93 8.64
N ALA A 148 9.57 5.50 9.30
CA ALA A 148 9.79 5.66 10.72
C ALA A 148 10.95 6.63 10.99
N ILE A 149 10.74 7.63 11.81
CA ILE A 149 11.65 8.74 12.08
C ILE A 149 12.07 8.69 13.54
N ARG A 150 13.37 8.63 13.82
CA ARG A 150 13.91 8.57 15.17
C ARG A 150 13.90 9.93 15.88
N ASN A 151 13.88 9.90 17.20
CA ASN A 151 13.77 11.07 18.08
C ASN A 151 14.76 12.20 17.75
N GLY A 152 16.03 11.86 17.45
CA GLY A 152 17.02 12.87 17.09
C GLY A 152 16.63 13.71 15.89
N MET A 153 16.07 13.08 14.87
CA MET A 153 15.54 13.75 13.68
C MET A 153 14.22 14.48 13.98
N ILE A 154 13.31 13.89 14.76
CA ILE A 154 12.04 14.53 15.16
C ILE A 154 12.30 15.89 15.81
N LYS A 155 13.31 15.99 16.68
CA LYS A 155 13.70 17.24 17.38
C LYS A 155 14.46 18.24 16.53
N SER A 156 14.83 17.87 15.32
CA SER A 156 15.68 18.72 14.50
C SER A 156 14.89 19.85 13.84
N ARG A 157 15.53 21.02 13.74
CA ARG A 157 14.97 22.14 13.00
C ARG A 157 14.73 21.81 11.52
N ASP A 158 15.57 20.96 10.93
CA ASP A 158 15.43 20.50 9.55
C ASP A 158 14.11 19.76 9.32
N PHE A 159 13.72 18.88 10.25
CA PHE A 159 12.49 18.11 10.16
C PHE A 159 11.26 19.00 10.39
N HIS A 160 11.31 19.92 11.37
CA HIS A 160 10.25 20.91 11.59
C HIS A 160 10.04 21.78 10.35
N ASP A 161 11.12 22.39 9.84
CA ASP A 161 11.07 23.24 8.67
C ASP A 161 10.58 22.52 7.41
N TYR A 162 10.93 21.25 7.25
CA TYR A 162 10.46 20.43 6.13
C TYR A 162 8.93 20.35 6.12
N TRP A 163 8.32 19.99 7.23
CA TRP A 163 6.86 19.85 7.32
C TRP A 163 6.14 21.20 7.37
N GLU A 164 6.64 22.17 8.13
CA GLU A 164 6.01 23.48 8.25
C GLU A 164 6.01 24.24 6.91
N LYS A 165 7.12 24.18 6.16
CA LYS A 165 7.31 24.91 4.89
C LYS A 165 6.91 24.09 3.66
N MET A 166 6.39 22.87 3.82
CA MET A 166 6.00 22.04 2.70
C MET A 166 5.00 22.77 1.80
N PRO A 167 5.28 22.88 0.49
CA PRO A 167 4.40 23.53 -0.46
C PRO A 167 3.07 22.78 -0.61
N GLU A 168 2.09 23.45 -1.19
CA GLU A 168 0.81 22.82 -1.51
C GLU A 168 1.01 21.67 -2.51
N ILE A 169 0.41 20.53 -2.19
CA ILE A 169 0.39 19.34 -3.04
C ILE A 169 -0.94 19.32 -3.79
N LYS A 170 -0.91 19.52 -5.08
CA LYS A 170 -2.09 19.72 -5.92
C LYS A 170 -2.53 18.46 -6.65
N ASP A 171 -1.57 17.63 -7.06
CA ASP A 171 -1.81 16.41 -7.81
C ASP A 171 -0.83 15.30 -7.42
N TYR A 172 -0.99 14.15 -8.05
CA TYR A 172 -0.18 12.96 -7.80
C TYR A 172 1.32 13.18 -8.10
N ALA A 173 1.63 13.93 -9.16
CA ALA A 173 3.02 14.23 -9.49
C ALA A 173 3.69 15.13 -8.43
N ASP A 174 2.94 16.08 -7.86
CA ASP A 174 3.42 16.89 -6.74
C ASP A 174 3.71 16.01 -5.50
N ALA A 175 2.83 15.05 -5.18
CA ALA A 175 3.06 14.14 -4.04
C ALA A 175 4.36 13.34 -4.19
N ILE A 176 4.66 12.89 -5.40
CA ILE A 176 5.92 12.20 -5.70
C ILE A 176 7.09 13.19 -5.65
N CYS A 177 7.05 14.26 -6.46
CA CYS A 177 8.21 15.13 -6.70
C CYS A 177 8.53 16.08 -5.55
N LEU A 178 7.56 16.44 -4.71
CA LEU A 178 7.74 17.35 -3.58
C LEU A 178 7.85 16.64 -2.23
N HIS A 179 7.63 15.31 -2.18
CA HIS A 179 7.77 14.53 -0.96
C HIS A 179 8.41 13.17 -1.18
N GLU A 180 7.69 12.18 -1.74
CA GLU A 180 8.11 10.78 -1.73
C GLU A 180 9.51 10.58 -2.30
N ALA A 181 9.74 11.07 -3.53
CA ALA A 181 11.02 10.90 -4.23
C ALA A 181 12.18 11.69 -3.61
N ILE A 182 11.88 12.81 -2.93
CA ILE A 182 12.94 13.71 -2.45
C ILE A 182 13.24 13.62 -0.96
N PHE A 183 12.33 13.07 -0.15
CA PHE A 183 12.50 13.01 1.32
C PHE A 183 13.83 12.37 1.71
N THR A 184 14.10 11.18 1.20
CA THR A 184 15.35 10.46 1.53
C THR A 184 16.58 11.24 1.10
N GLU A 185 16.62 11.76 -0.13
CA GLU A 185 17.75 12.51 -0.67
C GLU A 185 17.96 13.82 0.09
N ASP A 186 16.88 14.55 0.40
CA ASP A 186 16.95 15.82 1.14
C ASP A 186 17.60 15.66 2.51
N PHE A 187 17.19 14.64 3.25
CA PHE A 187 17.74 14.41 4.59
C PHE A 187 19.13 13.77 4.54
N THR A 188 19.40 12.89 3.58
CA THR A 188 20.75 12.35 3.38
C THR A 188 21.77 13.46 3.07
N ARG A 189 21.42 14.44 2.21
CA ARG A 189 22.28 15.59 1.92
C ARG A 189 22.54 16.49 3.11
N LYS A 190 21.67 16.45 4.12
CA LYS A 190 21.84 17.17 5.40
C LYS A 190 22.63 16.34 6.44
N GLY A 191 23.03 15.12 6.09
CA GLY A 191 23.84 14.24 6.93
C GLY A 191 23.05 13.24 7.76
N TYR A 192 21.73 13.12 7.57
CA TYR A 192 20.93 12.09 8.22
C TYR A 192 21.14 10.73 7.54
N THR A 193 21.14 9.69 8.34
CA THR A 193 21.34 8.30 7.91
C THR A 193 20.01 7.56 7.78
N SER A 194 19.89 6.71 6.77
CA SER A 194 18.69 5.93 6.54
C SER A 194 18.96 4.46 6.21
N ARG A 195 17.93 3.64 6.37
CA ARG A 195 17.95 2.22 6.02
C ARG A 195 16.58 1.73 5.63
N VAL A 196 16.50 0.64 4.85
CA VAL A 196 15.26 -0.12 4.66
C VAL A 196 15.36 -1.47 5.37
N TYR A 197 14.22 -1.96 5.85
CA TYR A 197 14.11 -3.29 6.44
C TYR A 197 14.35 -4.37 5.39
N VAL A 198 13.65 -4.28 4.25
CA VAL A 198 13.79 -5.23 3.14
C VAL A 198 14.88 -4.75 2.19
N GLN A 199 16.04 -5.40 2.26
CA GLN A 199 17.18 -5.08 1.39
C GLN A 199 16.95 -5.67 -0.01
N THR A 200 17.07 -4.85 -1.05
CA THR A 200 16.78 -5.23 -2.45
C THR A 200 17.88 -4.79 -3.43
N GLN A 201 19.08 -4.44 -2.94
CA GLN A 201 20.17 -3.92 -3.77
C GLN A 201 20.56 -4.86 -4.92
N ASP A 202 20.42 -6.16 -4.74
CA ASP A 202 20.66 -7.19 -5.75
C ASP A 202 19.56 -7.25 -6.84
N LEU A 203 18.41 -6.63 -6.61
CA LEU A 203 17.31 -6.54 -7.57
C LEU A 203 17.35 -5.25 -8.40
N LYS A 204 18.25 -4.32 -8.09
CA LYS A 204 18.33 -3.00 -8.71
C LYS A 204 18.43 -3.04 -10.24
N ASP A 205 19.18 -3.99 -10.77
CA ASP A 205 19.40 -4.12 -12.21
C ASP A 205 18.22 -4.78 -12.94
N TYR A 206 17.24 -5.29 -12.19
CA TYR A 206 16.03 -5.95 -12.71
C TYR A 206 14.77 -5.10 -12.55
N SER A 207 14.73 -4.21 -11.55
CA SER A 207 13.55 -3.39 -11.29
C SER A 207 13.89 -2.16 -10.45
N ASP A 208 13.37 -1.01 -10.87
CA ASP A 208 13.38 0.21 -10.04
C ASP A 208 12.36 0.12 -8.89
N TYR A 209 11.36 -0.77 -9.01
CA TYR A 209 10.28 -0.93 -8.06
C TYR A 209 10.07 -2.40 -7.63
N PRO A 210 10.98 -2.98 -6.83
CA PRO A 210 10.91 -4.39 -6.44
C PRO A 210 9.61 -4.78 -5.72
N LEU A 211 9.02 -3.89 -4.90
CA LEU A 211 7.78 -4.18 -4.18
C LEU A 211 6.59 -4.45 -5.13
N MET A 212 6.59 -3.85 -6.32
CA MET A 212 5.54 -4.08 -7.32
C MET A 212 5.82 -5.29 -8.20
N LEU A 213 7.09 -5.50 -8.62
CA LEU A 213 7.44 -6.52 -9.62
C LEU A 213 7.86 -7.86 -9.02
N TYR A 214 8.41 -7.84 -7.81
CA TYR A 214 8.92 -9.05 -7.14
C TYR A 214 8.29 -9.28 -5.75
N PRO A 215 6.95 -9.07 -5.56
CA PRO A 215 6.35 -9.17 -4.24
C PRO A 215 6.52 -10.57 -3.62
N VAL A 216 6.43 -11.64 -4.41
CA VAL A 216 6.63 -13.01 -3.92
C VAL A 216 8.05 -13.21 -3.40
N GLU A 217 9.07 -12.75 -4.13
CA GLU A 217 10.47 -12.80 -3.69
C GLU A 217 10.68 -12.03 -2.37
N LEU A 218 10.09 -10.83 -2.27
CA LEU A 218 10.22 -10.02 -1.06
C LEU A 218 9.53 -10.66 0.15
N ILE A 219 8.37 -11.28 -0.04
CA ILE A 219 7.64 -11.95 1.05
C ILE A 219 8.35 -13.25 1.42
N SER A 220 8.64 -14.13 0.44
CA SER A 220 9.14 -15.49 0.71
C SER A 220 10.57 -15.51 1.26
N ASN A 221 11.46 -14.72 0.69
CA ASN A 221 12.89 -14.81 0.96
C ASN A 221 13.42 -13.65 1.83
N ARG A 222 12.70 -12.53 1.90
CA ARG A 222 13.15 -11.33 2.63
C ARG A 222 12.18 -10.90 3.73
N LYS A 223 11.16 -11.69 3.99
CA LYS A 223 10.15 -11.47 5.05
C LYS A 223 9.50 -10.07 4.99
N CYS A 224 9.28 -9.55 3.78
CA CYS A 224 8.54 -8.31 3.61
C CYS A 224 7.13 -8.47 4.21
N PRO A 225 6.74 -7.65 5.20
CA PRO A 225 5.45 -7.83 5.85
C PRO A 225 4.27 -7.31 5.03
N ILE A 226 4.53 -6.54 3.99
CA ILE A 226 3.50 -5.84 3.20
C ILE A 226 3.59 -6.16 1.72
N PHE A 227 2.48 -5.94 1.01
CA PHE A 227 2.43 -5.95 -0.45
C PHE A 227 1.46 -4.88 -0.96
N LYS A 228 1.71 -4.40 -2.19
CA LYS A 228 0.91 -3.30 -2.75
C LYS A 228 -0.48 -3.76 -3.18
N ARG A 229 -1.51 -3.01 -2.78
CA ARG A 229 -2.89 -3.21 -3.27
C ARG A 229 -2.96 -3.10 -4.79
N LYS A 230 -2.23 -2.15 -5.36
CA LYS A 230 -2.17 -1.89 -6.81
C LYS A 230 -1.70 -3.10 -7.63
N THR A 231 -0.98 -4.06 -7.05
CA THR A 231 -0.54 -5.28 -7.76
C THR A 231 -1.69 -6.04 -8.40
N PHE A 232 -2.91 -5.96 -7.83
CA PHE A 232 -4.07 -6.70 -8.31
C PHE A 232 -4.94 -5.98 -9.35
N PHE A 233 -4.74 -4.66 -9.56
CA PHE A 233 -5.64 -3.88 -10.43
C PHE A 233 -4.97 -2.73 -11.18
N ASN A 234 -3.69 -2.47 -10.98
CA ASN A 234 -3.07 -1.33 -11.63
C ASN A 234 -2.73 -1.63 -13.09
N LEU A 235 -3.17 -0.73 -13.98
CA LEU A 235 -2.80 -0.69 -15.39
C LEU A 235 -1.43 -0.01 -15.61
N TYR A 236 -0.45 -0.20 -14.75
CA TYR A 236 0.90 0.25 -15.05
C TYR A 236 1.39 -0.52 -16.26
N GLU A 237 1.08 0.01 -17.44
CA GLU A 237 1.46 -0.54 -18.74
C GLU A 237 2.98 -0.82 -18.78
N GLU A 238 3.78 0.03 -18.16
CA GLU A 238 5.23 -0.12 -18.14
C GLU A 238 5.73 -1.25 -17.23
N PHE A 239 5.14 -1.49 -16.06
CA PHE A 239 5.68 -2.44 -15.09
C PHE A 239 5.07 -3.83 -15.17
N LEU A 240 3.76 -3.92 -15.34
CA LEU A 240 3.09 -5.22 -15.32
C LEU A 240 3.11 -5.90 -16.68
N ASP A 241 3.27 -5.15 -17.76
CA ASP A 241 3.46 -5.71 -19.10
C ASP A 241 4.85 -6.37 -19.25
N ILE A 242 5.88 -5.85 -18.58
CA ILE A 242 7.20 -6.50 -18.50
C ILE A 242 7.09 -7.90 -17.87
N SER A 243 6.21 -8.09 -16.89
CA SER A 243 5.96 -9.39 -16.25
C SER A 243 4.91 -10.24 -16.96
N CYS A 244 4.46 -9.86 -18.15
CA CYS A 244 3.34 -10.49 -18.86
C CYS A 244 2.05 -10.55 -18.01
N GLY A 245 1.86 -9.62 -17.09
CA GLY A 245 0.70 -9.57 -16.20
C GLY A 245 0.66 -10.68 -15.14
N GLN A 246 1.75 -11.42 -14.91
CA GLN A 246 1.76 -12.57 -14.02
C GLN A 246 1.92 -12.21 -12.54
N THR A 247 2.52 -11.05 -12.24
CA THR A 247 2.86 -10.66 -10.86
C THR A 247 1.65 -10.73 -9.91
N GLY A 248 0.47 -10.28 -10.34
CA GLY A 248 -0.74 -10.30 -9.51
C GLY A 248 -1.21 -11.71 -9.17
N ILE A 249 -1.30 -12.59 -10.19
CA ILE A 249 -1.75 -13.96 -9.98
C ILE A 249 -0.73 -14.79 -9.20
N GLU A 250 0.57 -14.63 -9.48
CA GLU A 250 1.63 -15.33 -8.74
C GLU A 250 1.63 -14.93 -7.26
N LEU A 251 1.46 -13.63 -6.97
CA LEU A 251 1.32 -13.17 -5.60
C LEU A 251 0.10 -13.77 -4.92
N TYR A 252 -1.05 -13.76 -5.60
CA TYR A 252 -2.29 -14.31 -5.06
C TYR A 252 -2.16 -15.81 -4.74
N GLU A 253 -1.63 -16.60 -5.66
CA GLU A 253 -1.41 -18.03 -5.46
C GLU A 253 -0.42 -18.31 -4.35
N TYR A 254 0.67 -17.54 -4.28
CA TYR A 254 1.62 -17.65 -3.19
C TYR A 254 0.98 -17.37 -1.83
N LEU A 255 0.23 -16.28 -1.70
CA LEU A 255 -0.45 -15.92 -0.46
C LEU A 255 -1.44 -17.01 -0.04
N LYS A 256 -2.20 -17.55 -0.99
CA LYS A 256 -3.20 -18.60 -0.77
C LYS A 256 -2.57 -19.93 -0.30
N ASP A 257 -1.46 -20.32 -0.92
CA ASP A 257 -0.90 -21.66 -0.72
C ASP A 257 0.22 -21.70 0.34
N ARG A 258 0.78 -20.55 0.70
CA ARG A 258 2.00 -20.45 1.52
C ARG A 258 1.89 -19.55 2.73
N THR A 259 0.77 -18.89 2.94
CA THR A 259 0.55 -17.99 4.08
C THR A 259 -0.84 -18.21 4.69
N ASP A 260 -1.03 -17.73 5.92
CA ASP A 260 -2.33 -17.74 6.59
C ASP A 260 -3.06 -16.39 6.40
N TYR A 261 -2.60 -15.53 5.48
CA TYR A 261 -3.23 -14.24 5.23
C TYR A 261 -4.64 -14.43 4.65
N ASN A 262 -5.65 -13.81 5.28
CA ASN A 262 -7.03 -13.92 4.82
C ASN A 262 -7.25 -13.13 3.51
N LEU A 263 -7.32 -13.83 2.39
CA LEU A 263 -7.51 -13.26 1.06
C LEU A 263 -8.91 -12.66 0.83
N ASP A 264 -9.89 -12.98 1.68
CA ASP A 264 -11.21 -12.33 1.59
C ASP A 264 -11.09 -10.82 1.82
N MET A 265 -10.14 -10.38 2.66
CA MET A 265 -9.84 -8.96 2.85
C MET A 265 -9.32 -8.27 1.57
N VAL A 266 -8.58 -9.01 0.74
CA VAL A 266 -8.15 -8.49 -0.58
C VAL A 266 -9.36 -8.30 -1.48
N TRP A 267 -10.20 -9.35 -1.61
CA TRP A 267 -11.39 -9.31 -2.45
C TRP A 267 -12.41 -8.29 -1.97
N GLU A 268 -12.69 -8.18 -0.68
CA GLU A 268 -13.55 -7.16 -0.09
C GLU A 268 -13.19 -5.76 -0.60
N ASN A 269 -11.92 -5.44 -0.55
CA ASN A 269 -11.43 -4.12 -0.95
C ASN A 269 -11.40 -3.93 -2.48
N ILE A 270 -10.75 -4.83 -3.24
CA ILE A 270 -10.54 -4.58 -4.67
C ILE A 270 -11.83 -4.63 -5.48
N LEU A 271 -12.79 -5.50 -5.12
CA LEU A 271 -14.09 -5.58 -5.79
C LEU A 271 -14.93 -4.32 -5.61
N ARG A 272 -14.72 -3.59 -4.52
CA ARG A 272 -15.42 -2.35 -4.23
C ARG A 272 -14.72 -1.12 -4.84
N THR A 273 -13.39 -1.11 -4.82
CA THR A 273 -12.60 0.10 -5.11
C THR A 273 -11.94 0.13 -6.49
N ALA A 274 -11.80 -1.01 -7.15
CA ALA A 274 -11.09 -1.10 -8.42
C ALA A 274 -12.02 -1.48 -9.58
N ASN A 275 -11.57 -1.17 -10.80
CA ASN A 275 -12.29 -1.55 -12.00
C ASN A 275 -12.17 -3.06 -12.24
N MET A 276 -13.30 -3.73 -12.48
CA MET A 276 -13.31 -5.19 -12.72
C MET A 276 -12.52 -5.60 -13.96
N ALA A 277 -12.43 -4.75 -14.99
CA ALA A 277 -11.61 -5.05 -16.17
C ALA A 277 -10.12 -5.17 -15.78
N ASP A 278 -9.66 -4.25 -14.93
CA ASP A 278 -8.27 -4.23 -14.47
C ASP A 278 -7.96 -5.45 -13.58
N ILE A 279 -8.87 -5.77 -12.64
CA ILE A 279 -8.76 -6.97 -11.81
C ILE A 279 -8.69 -8.21 -12.69
N LYS A 280 -9.59 -8.32 -13.67
CA LYS A 280 -9.66 -9.45 -14.60
C LYS A 280 -8.34 -9.65 -15.33
N ASP A 281 -7.73 -8.58 -15.82
CA ASP A 281 -6.48 -8.65 -16.56
C ASP A 281 -5.30 -9.01 -15.65
N ARG A 282 -5.21 -8.40 -14.47
CA ARG A 282 -4.11 -8.65 -13.51
C ARG A 282 -4.22 -9.99 -12.78
N MET A 283 -5.42 -10.49 -12.59
CA MET A 283 -5.68 -11.80 -11.97
C MET A 283 -5.87 -12.92 -13.01
N GLN A 284 -5.70 -12.61 -14.29
CA GLN A 284 -5.84 -13.55 -15.41
C GLN A 284 -7.15 -14.35 -15.36
N LEU A 285 -8.26 -13.69 -15.06
CA LEU A 285 -9.57 -14.34 -14.90
C LEU A 285 -10.25 -14.72 -16.23
N ASN A 286 -9.49 -14.74 -17.31
CA ASN A 286 -9.97 -15.17 -18.62
C ASN A 286 -9.67 -16.67 -18.85
N TYR A 287 -10.70 -17.41 -19.23
CA TYR A 287 -10.58 -18.79 -19.68
C TYR A 287 -10.92 -18.89 -21.18
N VAL A 288 -10.01 -19.45 -21.96
CA VAL A 288 -10.24 -19.76 -23.36
C VAL A 288 -10.41 -21.26 -23.46
N LEU A 289 -11.62 -21.71 -23.78
CA LEU A 289 -11.89 -23.13 -24.02
C LEU A 289 -11.51 -23.47 -25.46
N PRO A 290 -10.76 -24.56 -25.70
CA PRO A 290 -10.49 -25.06 -27.06
C PRO A 290 -11.78 -25.35 -27.81
N VAL A 291 -11.79 -25.17 -29.14
CA VAL A 291 -12.95 -25.43 -30.00
C VAL A 291 -13.41 -26.90 -29.92
N ASP A 292 -12.47 -27.79 -29.68
CA ASP A 292 -12.68 -29.25 -29.55
C ASP A 292 -12.73 -29.72 -28.10
N PHE A 293 -12.94 -28.78 -27.14
CA PHE A 293 -13.08 -29.14 -25.73
C PHE A 293 -14.14 -30.23 -25.56
N ARG A 294 -13.71 -31.43 -25.21
CA ARG A 294 -14.60 -32.55 -24.89
C ARG A 294 -14.81 -32.58 -23.38
N LYS A 295 -16.08 -32.52 -22.99
CA LYS A 295 -16.48 -32.67 -21.59
C LYS A 295 -16.20 -34.10 -21.16
N GLU A 296 -15.11 -34.35 -20.46
CA GLU A 296 -14.98 -35.58 -19.68
C GLU A 296 -15.89 -35.47 -18.45
N ASN A 297 -16.83 -36.42 -18.33
CA ASN A 297 -17.71 -36.51 -17.17
C ASN A 297 -16.93 -37.00 -15.93
N LEU A 298 -15.97 -36.24 -15.48
CA LEU A 298 -15.15 -36.55 -14.30
C LEU A 298 -15.95 -36.54 -12.98
N TYR A 299 -17.15 -35.90 -12.98
CA TYR A 299 -17.97 -35.76 -11.77
C TYR A 299 -19.48 -35.82 -12.08
N PRO A 300 -20.05 -37.00 -12.28
CA PRO A 300 -21.45 -37.18 -12.77
C PRO A 300 -22.55 -36.73 -11.79
N ARG A 301 -22.25 -36.21 -10.61
CA ARG A 301 -23.22 -35.86 -9.56
C ARG A 301 -23.09 -34.48 -8.93
N LYS A 302 -22.35 -33.54 -9.54
CA LYS A 302 -22.32 -32.17 -9.03
C LYS A 302 -23.57 -31.40 -9.42
N ARG A 303 -24.21 -30.74 -8.43
CA ARG A 303 -25.24 -29.75 -8.71
C ARG A 303 -24.54 -28.47 -9.09
N ILE A 304 -24.84 -27.93 -10.28
CA ILE A 304 -24.25 -26.69 -10.78
C ILE A 304 -25.38 -25.66 -10.84
N ALA A 305 -25.17 -24.50 -10.26
CA ALA A 305 -26.01 -23.33 -10.41
C ALA A 305 -25.34 -22.37 -11.39
N LEU A 306 -26.06 -21.96 -12.42
CA LEU A 306 -25.63 -20.93 -13.35
C LEU A 306 -26.38 -19.64 -13.04
N PHE A 307 -25.66 -18.58 -12.72
CA PHE A 307 -26.21 -17.23 -12.57
C PHE A 307 -25.81 -16.40 -13.78
N MET A 308 -26.78 -15.81 -14.43
CA MET A 308 -26.58 -14.92 -15.58
C MET A 308 -27.12 -13.52 -15.23
N HIS A 309 -26.24 -12.52 -15.27
CA HIS A 309 -26.66 -11.12 -15.26
C HIS A 309 -26.77 -10.64 -16.70
N ILE A 310 -27.98 -10.31 -17.16
CA ILE A 310 -28.27 -9.89 -18.53
C ILE A 310 -28.78 -8.45 -18.47
N TYR A 311 -27.95 -7.50 -18.88
CA TYR A 311 -28.32 -6.09 -18.95
C TYR A 311 -29.24 -5.80 -20.13
N ASN A 312 -28.95 -6.38 -21.32
CA ASN A 312 -29.78 -6.20 -22.51
C ASN A 312 -30.81 -7.32 -22.62
N ILE A 313 -32.08 -6.98 -22.48
CA ILE A 313 -33.20 -7.95 -22.49
C ILE A 313 -33.24 -8.76 -23.81
N ASP A 314 -32.87 -8.16 -24.92
CA ASP A 314 -32.84 -8.80 -26.25
C ASP A 314 -31.85 -9.99 -26.32
N LEU A 315 -30.89 -10.07 -25.41
CA LEU A 315 -29.92 -11.17 -25.34
C LEU A 315 -30.42 -12.38 -24.53
N ILE A 316 -31.59 -12.32 -23.91
CA ILE A 316 -32.12 -13.41 -23.06
C ILE A 316 -32.17 -14.72 -23.85
N SER A 317 -32.73 -14.70 -25.05
CA SER A 317 -32.83 -15.91 -25.90
C SER A 317 -31.47 -16.47 -26.30
N TYR A 318 -30.48 -15.62 -26.52
CA TYR A 318 -29.12 -16.01 -26.78
C TYR A 318 -28.44 -16.63 -25.54
N CYS A 319 -28.56 -15.97 -24.40
CA CYS A 319 -27.97 -16.43 -23.14
C CYS A 319 -28.60 -17.74 -22.63
N ARG A 320 -29.91 -17.96 -22.89
CA ARG A 320 -30.62 -19.17 -22.51
C ARG A 320 -30.00 -20.45 -23.12
N ARG A 321 -29.37 -20.37 -24.29
CA ARG A 321 -28.68 -21.50 -24.92
C ARG A 321 -27.56 -22.06 -24.05
N TYR A 322 -26.93 -21.24 -23.20
CA TYR A 322 -25.88 -21.67 -22.27
C TYR A 322 -26.43 -22.36 -21.01
N ALA A 323 -27.73 -22.26 -20.76
CA ALA A 323 -28.38 -22.92 -19.62
C ALA A 323 -28.99 -24.30 -20.01
N GLU A 324 -29.04 -24.62 -21.28
CA GLU A 324 -29.66 -25.85 -21.79
C GLU A 324 -28.67 -27.03 -21.97
N PHE A 325 -27.45 -26.92 -21.41
CA PHE A 325 -26.42 -28.00 -21.47
C PHE A 325 -26.51 -28.95 -20.27
#